data_5e56f561fe0e082636495436e2a5fe23
#
_entry.id   5e56f561fe0e082636495436e2a5fe23
#
_cell.length_a   1.000
_cell.length_b   1.000
_cell.length_c   1.000
_cell.angle_alpha   90.00
_cell.angle_beta   90.00
_cell.angle_gamma   90.00
#
_symmetry.space_group_name_H-M   'P 1'
#
loop_
_entity.id
_entity.type
_entity.pdbx_description
1 polymer ?
#
loop_
_entity_poly.entity_id
_entity_poly.type
_entity_poly.pdbx_seq_one_letter_code
_entity_poly.pdbx_strand_id
1 'polypeptide(L)'
;MLLACSLAFAQNQLQTETTNQISYAAGHVMELAEAIPEDKYDWSPDDGVRSVSGVIYHIISANYFFGTKMGGTLPSGVNMETLEQDLKTKSDLTAALKQSTDFIVASIKSVDDSALANKVEFPFPGEYTVMTAILIAQGHCNEHLGQLIAYGRMNGITPPWSQQ
;
A
#
# COMPACT_ATOMS: atom_id res chain seq x y z
N MET A 1 25.32 -24.25 29.75
CA MET A 1 24.74 -22.91 29.82
C MET A 1 25.14 -22.09 28.58
N LEU A 2 24.58 -22.45 27.41
CA LEU A 2 24.93 -21.82 26.13
C LEU A 2 23.81 -22.09 25.12
N LEU A 3 22.60 -21.51 25.32
CA LEU A 3 21.52 -21.59 24.32
C LEU A 3 20.57 -20.38 24.32
N ALA A 4 21.01 -19.22 24.80
CA ALA A 4 20.15 -18.04 24.91
C ALA A 4 20.47 -16.92 23.89
N CYS A 5 21.44 -17.12 22.98
CA CYS A 5 21.95 -16.00 22.15
C CYS A 5 21.47 -16.02 20.68
N SER A 6 20.76 -17.04 20.23
CA SER A 6 20.35 -17.14 18.80
C SER A 6 18.91 -16.70 18.51
N LEU A 7 18.12 -16.34 19.51
CA LEU A 7 16.72 -15.92 19.31
C LEU A 7 16.55 -14.42 19.04
N ALA A 8 17.55 -13.60 19.30
CA ALA A 8 17.41 -12.14 19.18
C ALA A 8 17.47 -11.62 17.72
N PHE A 9 17.99 -12.38 16.77
CA PHE A 9 18.15 -11.94 15.38
C PHE A 9 16.93 -12.22 14.46
N ALA A 10 15.98 -13.02 14.90
CA ALA A 10 14.79 -13.34 14.10
C ALA A 10 13.56 -12.48 14.46
N GLN A 11 13.66 -11.68 15.52
CA GLN A 11 12.53 -10.86 15.99
C GLN A 11 12.25 -9.73 15.01
N ASN A 12 10.97 -9.56 14.62
CA ASN A 12 10.49 -8.56 13.66
C ASN A 12 11.05 -8.72 12.22
N GLN A 13 11.55 -9.91 11.84
CA GLN A 13 12.07 -10.13 10.49
C GLN A 13 10.97 -9.98 9.43
N LEU A 14 9.78 -10.55 9.65
CA LEU A 14 8.65 -10.42 8.73
C LEU A 14 8.29 -8.95 8.50
N GLN A 15 8.19 -8.18 9.58
CA GLN A 15 7.87 -6.75 9.55
C GLN A 15 8.92 -5.96 8.78
N THR A 16 10.19 -6.26 9.02
CA THR A 16 11.32 -5.60 8.32
C THR A 16 11.28 -5.90 6.82
N GLU A 17 11.19 -7.16 6.43
CA GLU A 17 11.22 -7.55 5.02
C GLU A 17 9.99 -7.03 4.27
N THR A 18 8.79 -7.14 4.86
CA THR A 18 7.57 -6.68 4.20
C THR A 18 7.51 -5.16 4.09
N THR A 19 7.97 -4.41 5.11
CA THR A 19 8.01 -2.94 5.02
C THR A 19 9.03 -2.45 4.00
N ASN A 20 10.17 -3.13 3.83
CA ASN A 20 11.12 -2.84 2.76
C ASN A 20 10.50 -3.06 1.38
N GLN A 21 9.78 -4.17 1.17
CA GLN A 21 9.10 -4.47 -0.09
C GLN A 21 7.97 -3.47 -0.39
N ILE A 22 7.16 -3.14 0.61
CA ILE A 22 6.10 -2.12 0.45
C ILE A 22 6.72 -0.75 0.12
N SER A 23 7.75 -0.35 0.85
CA SER A 23 8.41 0.95 0.60
C SER A 23 9.02 1.03 -0.80
N TYR A 24 9.61 -0.07 -1.29
CA TYR A 24 10.13 -0.17 -2.65
C TYR A 24 9.01 -0.04 -3.70
N ALA A 25 7.95 -0.84 -3.57
CA ALA A 25 6.82 -0.81 -4.50
C ALA A 25 6.08 0.53 -4.47
N ALA A 26 5.81 1.07 -3.28
CA ALA A 26 5.16 2.37 -3.12
C ALA A 26 6.01 3.53 -3.65
N GLY A 27 7.35 3.45 -3.54
CA GLY A 27 8.26 4.40 -4.19
C GLY A 27 8.05 4.45 -5.70
N HIS A 28 7.99 3.29 -6.35
CA HIS A 28 7.72 3.21 -7.80
C HIS A 28 6.28 3.63 -8.16
N VAL A 29 5.27 3.32 -7.33
CA VAL A 29 3.91 3.86 -7.52
C VAL A 29 3.94 5.39 -7.49
N MET A 30 4.67 5.99 -6.55
CA MET A 30 4.81 7.44 -6.44
C MET A 30 5.50 8.05 -7.67
N GLU A 31 6.61 7.46 -8.12
CA GLU A 31 7.32 7.89 -9.33
C GLU A 31 6.42 7.83 -10.58
N LEU A 32 5.61 6.78 -10.72
CA LEU A 32 4.62 6.69 -11.81
C LEU A 32 3.51 7.71 -11.67
N ALA A 33 2.95 7.89 -10.47
CA ALA A 33 1.93 8.90 -10.22
C ALA A 33 2.43 10.30 -10.59
N GLU A 34 3.68 10.62 -10.29
CA GLU A 34 4.28 11.89 -10.69
C GLU A 34 4.55 11.99 -12.20
N ALA A 35 4.98 10.89 -12.84
CA ALA A 35 5.29 10.87 -14.27
C ALA A 35 4.05 10.88 -15.17
N ILE A 36 2.93 10.32 -14.72
CA ILE A 36 1.67 10.34 -15.47
C ILE A 36 1.09 11.77 -15.47
N PRO A 37 0.85 12.37 -16.64
CA PRO A 37 0.22 13.71 -16.74
C PRO A 37 -1.18 13.72 -16.13
N GLU A 38 -1.59 14.87 -15.57
CA GLU A 38 -2.87 15.03 -14.88
C GLU A 38 -4.07 14.75 -15.80
N ASP A 39 -3.97 15.10 -17.07
CA ASP A 39 -5.02 14.83 -18.10
C ASP A 39 -5.21 13.32 -18.38
N LYS A 40 -4.33 12.46 -17.86
CA LYS A 40 -4.43 11.00 -17.94
C LYS A 40 -4.97 10.34 -16.68
N TYR A 41 -5.25 11.11 -15.63
CA TYR A 41 -5.70 10.54 -14.37
C TYR A 41 -7.10 9.91 -14.45
N ASP A 42 -7.95 10.41 -15.34
CA ASP A 42 -9.29 9.83 -15.60
C ASP A 42 -9.26 8.71 -16.66
N TRP A 43 -8.10 8.45 -17.28
CA TRP A 43 -8.00 7.39 -18.27
C TRP A 43 -8.11 6.00 -17.62
N SER A 44 -8.89 5.12 -18.26
CA SER A 44 -9.00 3.69 -17.97
C SER A 44 -8.86 2.88 -19.26
N PRO A 45 -8.43 1.61 -19.17
CA PRO A 45 -8.25 0.77 -20.37
C PRO A 45 -9.58 0.32 -20.99
N ASP A 46 -10.67 0.26 -20.20
CA ASP A 46 -11.99 -0.16 -20.65
C ASP A 46 -13.07 0.30 -19.67
N ASP A 47 -14.33 0.25 -20.10
CA ASP A 47 -15.48 0.52 -19.24
C ASP A 47 -15.54 -0.44 -18.05
N GLY A 48 -15.84 0.11 -16.86
CA GLY A 48 -15.92 -0.65 -15.62
C GLY A 48 -14.55 -1.00 -14.99
N VAL A 49 -13.44 -0.61 -15.61
CA VAL A 49 -12.09 -0.75 -15.04
C VAL A 49 -11.69 0.57 -14.38
N ARG A 50 -11.01 0.48 -13.23
CA ARG A 50 -10.53 1.68 -12.53
C ARG A 50 -9.63 2.53 -13.43
N SER A 51 -9.83 3.85 -13.37
CA SER A 51 -8.90 4.82 -13.96
C SER A 51 -7.57 4.87 -13.21
N VAL A 52 -6.60 5.62 -13.73
CA VAL A 52 -5.32 5.89 -13.03
C VAL A 52 -5.57 6.45 -11.63
N SER A 53 -6.40 7.50 -11.51
CA SER A 53 -6.77 8.08 -10.20
C SER A 53 -7.48 7.05 -9.32
N GLY A 54 -8.37 6.24 -9.89
CA GLY A 54 -9.07 5.19 -9.17
C GLY A 54 -8.15 4.08 -8.64
N VAL A 55 -7.08 3.74 -9.35
CA VAL A 55 -6.07 2.79 -8.86
C VAL A 55 -5.25 3.40 -7.72
N ILE A 56 -4.81 4.65 -7.86
CA ILE A 56 -4.05 5.35 -6.81
C ILE A 56 -4.91 5.48 -5.55
N TYR A 57 -6.17 5.93 -5.68
CA TYR A 57 -7.12 5.99 -4.58
C TYR A 57 -7.29 4.63 -3.90
N HIS A 58 -7.41 3.56 -4.69
CA HIS A 58 -7.57 2.20 -4.16
C HIS A 58 -6.36 1.75 -3.33
N ILE A 59 -5.13 2.06 -3.76
CA ILE A 59 -3.93 1.81 -2.96
C ILE A 59 -3.99 2.60 -1.63
N ILE A 60 -4.36 3.88 -1.67
CA ILE A 60 -4.48 4.74 -0.49
C ILE A 60 -5.47 4.16 0.51
N SER A 61 -6.68 3.83 0.05
CA SER A 61 -7.74 3.29 0.90
C SER A 61 -7.37 1.93 1.49
N ALA A 62 -6.73 1.07 0.70
CA ALA A 62 -6.24 -0.23 1.16
C ALA A 62 -5.14 -0.11 2.21
N ASN A 63 -4.20 0.83 2.05
CA ASN A 63 -3.16 1.08 3.04
C ASN A 63 -3.77 1.45 4.40
N TYR A 64 -4.76 2.34 4.42
CA TYR A 64 -5.46 2.71 5.64
C TYR A 64 -6.25 1.53 6.22
N PHE A 65 -6.99 0.81 5.37
CA PHE A 65 -7.74 -0.37 5.78
C PHE A 65 -6.84 -1.43 6.43
N PHE A 66 -5.79 -1.86 5.76
CA PHE A 66 -4.88 -2.89 6.29
C PHE A 66 -4.14 -2.40 7.53
N GLY A 67 -3.68 -1.16 7.56
CA GLY A 67 -3.00 -0.61 8.73
C GLY A 67 -3.89 -0.61 9.98
N THR A 68 -5.19 -0.31 9.86
CA THR A 68 -6.13 -0.42 10.99
C THR A 68 -6.32 -1.87 11.45
N LYS A 69 -6.27 -2.86 10.54
CA LYS A 69 -6.32 -4.29 10.90
C LYS A 69 -5.10 -4.76 11.69
N MET A 70 -4.01 -4.00 11.61
CA MET A 70 -2.78 -4.23 12.38
C MET A 70 -2.72 -3.39 13.67
N GLY A 71 -3.81 -2.71 14.03
CA GLY A 71 -3.90 -1.88 15.24
C GLY A 71 -3.48 -0.42 15.04
N GLY A 72 -3.17 0.01 13.82
CA GLY A 72 -2.87 1.40 13.52
C GLY A 72 -4.08 2.31 13.75
N THR A 73 -3.85 3.51 14.28
CA THR A 73 -4.87 4.56 14.41
C THR A 73 -4.76 5.50 13.22
N LEU A 74 -5.87 5.70 12.50
CA LEU A 74 -5.89 6.61 11.34
C LEU A 74 -5.36 7.99 11.70
N PRO A 75 -4.57 8.61 10.81
CA PRO A 75 -4.10 9.98 11.00
C PRO A 75 -5.28 10.96 11.15
N SER A 76 -5.06 12.02 11.93
CA SER A 76 -6.06 13.09 12.08
C SER A 76 -6.43 13.67 10.71
N GLY A 77 -7.73 13.83 10.47
CA GLY A 77 -8.27 14.36 9.21
C GLY A 77 -8.54 13.29 8.14
N VAL A 78 -8.14 12.03 8.34
CA VAL A 78 -8.49 10.94 7.43
C VAL A 78 -9.86 10.38 7.82
N ASN A 79 -10.83 10.49 6.91
CA ASN A 79 -12.14 9.88 7.04
C ASN A 79 -12.36 8.93 5.86
N MET A 80 -12.44 7.63 6.13
CA MET A 80 -12.60 6.61 5.08
C MET A 80 -13.92 6.73 4.30
N GLU A 81 -14.94 7.33 4.89
CA GLU A 81 -16.25 7.50 4.23
C GLU A 81 -16.24 8.62 3.18
N THR A 82 -15.42 9.65 3.38
CA THR A 82 -15.32 10.81 2.48
C THR A 82 -14.05 10.85 1.66
N LEU A 83 -13.10 9.94 1.92
CA LEU A 83 -11.75 9.94 1.36
C LEU A 83 -11.73 10.10 -0.17
N GLU A 84 -12.60 9.38 -0.89
CA GLU A 84 -12.68 9.48 -2.36
C GLU A 84 -13.18 10.85 -2.83
N GLN A 85 -14.07 11.45 -2.06
CA GLN A 85 -14.62 12.78 -2.37
C GLN A 85 -13.63 13.91 -2.05
N ASP A 86 -12.70 13.66 -1.14
CA ASP A 86 -11.68 14.63 -0.69
C ASP A 86 -10.45 14.64 -1.60
N LEU A 87 -10.16 13.53 -2.31
CA LEU A 87 -8.98 13.35 -3.17
C LEU A 87 -9.33 13.57 -4.65
N LYS A 88 -9.37 14.84 -5.10
CA LYS A 88 -9.84 15.21 -6.44
C LYS A 88 -8.76 15.52 -7.44
N THR A 89 -7.61 15.99 -6.98
CA THR A 89 -6.51 16.41 -7.84
C THR A 89 -5.34 15.42 -7.78
N LYS A 90 -4.48 15.47 -8.79
CA LYS A 90 -3.21 14.73 -8.76
C LYS A 90 -2.43 15.04 -7.48
N SER A 91 -2.39 16.30 -7.07
CA SER A 91 -1.69 16.74 -5.86
C SER A 91 -2.29 16.11 -4.59
N ASP A 92 -3.63 16.05 -4.48
CA ASP A 92 -4.29 15.43 -3.33
C ASP A 92 -3.95 13.93 -3.26
N LEU A 93 -4.04 13.25 -4.41
CA LEU A 93 -3.76 11.81 -4.51
C LEU A 93 -2.30 11.48 -4.19
N THR A 94 -1.33 12.24 -4.69
CA THR A 94 0.09 11.98 -4.42
C THR A 94 0.45 12.27 -2.96
N ALA A 95 -0.11 13.32 -2.37
CA ALA A 95 0.07 13.62 -0.95
C ALA A 95 -0.55 12.52 -0.05
N ALA A 96 -1.78 12.07 -0.36
CA ALA A 96 -2.45 11.03 0.38
C ALA A 96 -1.78 9.65 0.18
N LEU A 97 -1.24 9.36 -1.01
CA LEU A 97 -0.47 8.14 -1.29
C LEU A 97 0.76 8.07 -0.38
N LYS A 98 1.51 9.17 -0.26
CA LYS A 98 2.64 9.24 0.66
C LYS A 98 2.21 9.01 2.10
N GLN A 99 1.18 9.74 2.57
CA GLN A 99 0.70 9.65 3.94
C GLN A 99 0.21 8.23 4.28
N SER A 100 -0.56 7.60 3.39
CA SER A 100 -1.08 6.24 3.60
C SER A 100 0.04 5.19 3.57
N THR A 101 1.08 5.40 2.75
CA THR A 101 2.26 4.54 2.74
C THR A 101 3.04 4.64 4.05
N ASP A 102 3.28 5.85 4.55
CA ASP A 102 3.93 6.05 5.84
C ASP A 102 3.11 5.39 6.98
N PHE A 103 1.78 5.50 6.92
CA PHE A 103 0.87 4.88 7.89
C PHE A 103 0.95 3.34 7.88
N ILE A 104 0.83 2.69 6.71
CA ILE A 104 0.88 1.22 6.64
C ILE A 104 2.25 0.68 7.08
N VAL A 105 3.34 1.33 6.68
CA VAL A 105 4.70 0.97 7.10
C VAL A 105 4.86 1.09 8.61
N ALA A 106 4.38 2.19 9.21
CA ALA A 106 4.42 2.37 10.66
C ALA A 106 3.56 1.33 11.40
N SER A 107 2.36 1.03 10.88
CA SER A 107 1.46 0.02 11.44
C SER A 107 2.10 -1.37 11.44
N ILE A 108 2.73 -1.79 10.34
CA ILE A 108 3.44 -3.08 10.27
C ILE A 108 4.60 -3.12 11.26
N LYS A 109 5.41 -2.07 11.33
CA LYS A 109 6.56 -1.99 12.24
C LYS A 109 6.17 -2.04 13.72
N SER A 110 4.96 -1.64 14.07
CA SER A 110 4.45 -1.67 15.45
C SER A 110 3.92 -3.03 15.89
N VAL A 111 3.78 -4.00 14.97
CA VAL A 111 3.29 -5.34 15.29
C VAL A 111 4.39 -6.15 15.97
N ASP A 112 4.14 -6.66 17.17
CA ASP A 112 5.01 -7.64 17.81
C ASP A 112 4.86 -9.02 17.17
N ASP A 113 5.93 -9.84 17.14
CA ASP A 113 5.90 -11.20 16.62
C ASP A 113 4.84 -12.07 17.30
N SER A 114 4.62 -11.86 18.61
CA SER A 114 3.59 -12.55 19.38
C SER A 114 2.16 -12.24 18.91
N ALA A 115 1.95 -11.12 18.23
CA ALA A 115 0.64 -10.70 17.71
C ALA A 115 0.35 -11.23 16.31
N LEU A 116 1.34 -11.77 15.59
CA LEU A 116 1.18 -12.20 14.19
C LEU A 116 0.08 -13.27 14.00
N ALA A 117 -0.14 -14.12 14.99
CA ALA A 117 -1.17 -15.16 14.95
C ALA A 117 -2.56 -14.67 15.40
N ASN A 118 -2.69 -13.44 15.90
CA ASN A 118 -3.98 -12.91 16.34
C ASN A 118 -4.95 -12.82 15.15
N LYS A 119 -6.19 -13.26 15.39
CA LYS A 119 -7.24 -13.21 14.37
C LYS A 119 -7.65 -11.77 14.10
N VAL A 120 -7.90 -11.48 12.83
CA VAL A 120 -8.48 -10.21 12.35
C VAL A 120 -9.65 -10.51 11.43
N GLU A 121 -10.65 -9.61 11.41
CA GLU A 121 -11.81 -9.74 10.54
C GLU A 121 -11.65 -8.93 9.27
N PHE A 122 -11.98 -9.55 8.14
CA PHE A 122 -12.11 -8.93 6.83
C PHE A 122 -13.56 -8.97 6.35
N PRO A 123 -13.98 -8.09 5.42
CA PRO A 123 -15.35 -8.06 4.90
C PRO A 123 -15.64 -9.20 3.90
N PHE A 124 -14.71 -10.11 3.69
CA PHE A 124 -14.83 -11.27 2.80
C PHE A 124 -14.62 -12.57 3.56
N PRO A 125 -15.20 -13.70 3.09
CA PRO A 125 -15.13 -14.98 3.80
C PRO A 125 -13.70 -15.49 3.96
N GLY A 126 -13.40 -16.06 5.11
CA GLY A 126 -12.11 -16.68 5.42
C GLY A 126 -11.71 -16.48 6.88
N GLU A 127 -10.62 -17.15 7.28
CA GLU A 127 -9.95 -16.90 8.55
C GLU A 127 -8.65 -16.18 8.29
N TYR A 128 -8.46 -15.03 8.92
CA TYR A 128 -7.33 -14.17 8.71
C TYR A 128 -6.61 -13.86 10.02
N THR A 129 -5.31 -13.64 9.93
CA THR A 129 -4.48 -13.21 11.05
C THR A 129 -3.79 -11.89 10.73
N VAL A 130 -3.19 -11.27 11.73
CA VAL A 130 -2.36 -10.08 11.53
C VAL A 130 -1.26 -10.36 10.49
N MET A 131 -0.63 -11.53 10.54
CA MET A 131 0.35 -11.93 9.52
C MET A 131 -0.26 -11.98 8.11
N THR A 132 -1.47 -12.53 7.98
CA THR A 132 -2.18 -12.54 6.69
C THR A 132 -2.43 -11.12 6.20
N ALA A 133 -2.84 -10.20 7.08
CA ALA A 133 -3.07 -8.80 6.73
C ALA A 133 -1.78 -8.13 6.20
N ILE A 134 -0.63 -8.39 6.82
CA ILE A 134 0.68 -7.90 6.37
C ILE A 134 1.01 -8.42 4.96
N LEU A 135 0.86 -9.72 4.74
CA LEU A 135 1.18 -10.36 3.45
C LEU A 135 0.25 -9.89 2.33
N ILE A 136 -1.06 -9.73 2.62
CA ILE A 136 -2.01 -9.18 1.65
C ILE A 136 -1.65 -7.74 1.32
N ALA A 137 -1.34 -6.89 2.30
CA ALA A 137 -0.97 -5.49 2.05
C ALA A 137 0.27 -5.39 1.14
N GLN A 138 1.27 -6.24 1.36
CA GLN A 138 2.48 -6.30 0.53
C GLN A 138 2.16 -6.78 -0.90
N GLY A 139 1.37 -7.85 -1.06
CA GLY A 139 0.94 -8.35 -2.36
C GLY A 139 0.12 -7.32 -3.14
N HIS A 140 -0.83 -6.67 -2.48
CA HIS A 140 -1.72 -5.65 -3.03
C HIS A 140 -0.95 -4.44 -3.60
N CYS A 141 0.07 -3.95 -2.89
CA CYS A 141 0.90 -2.85 -3.38
C CYS A 141 1.62 -3.23 -4.69
N ASN A 142 2.17 -4.46 -4.78
CA ASN A 142 2.85 -4.94 -5.99
C ASN A 142 1.88 -5.20 -7.15
N GLU A 143 0.67 -5.72 -6.87
CA GLU A 143 -0.38 -5.93 -7.86
C GLU A 143 -0.72 -4.61 -8.57
N HIS A 144 -0.98 -3.56 -7.79
CA HIS A 144 -1.36 -2.26 -8.35
C HIS A 144 -0.18 -1.48 -8.92
N LEU A 145 1.05 -1.69 -8.46
CA LEU A 145 2.24 -1.21 -9.16
C LEU A 145 2.29 -1.79 -10.58
N GLY A 146 2.10 -3.10 -10.74
CA GLY A 146 2.03 -3.75 -12.05
C GLY A 146 0.93 -3.17 -12.94
N GLN A 147 -0.25 -2.92 -12.36
CA GLN A 147 -1.36 -2.28 -13.07
C GLN A 147 -1.01 -0.86 -13.54
N LEU A 148 -0.44 -0.02 -12.70
CA LEU A 148 -0.02 1.34 -13.07
C LEU A 148 1.12 1.35 -14.10
N ILE A 149 2.06 0.39 -14.04
CA ILE A 149 3.09 0.21 -15.07
C ILE A 149 2.42 -0.04 -16.44
N ALA A 150 1.43 -0.94 -16.49
CA ALA A 150 0.70 -1.23 -17.72
C ALA A 150 -0.04 0.03 -18.22
N TYR A 151 -0.73 0.74 -17.33
CA TYR A 151 -1.44 1.97 -17.68
C TYR A 151 -0.52 3.07 -18.19
N GLY A 152 0.63 3.29 -17.52
CA GLY A 152 1.63 4.24 -17.99
C GLY A 152 2.10 3.91 -19.41
N ARG A 153 2.50 2.66 -19.66
CA ARG A 153 2.95 2.21 -20.98
C ARG A 153 1.88 2.34 -22.06
N MET A 154 0.62 2.02 -21.78
CA MET A 154 -0.51 2.21 -22.69
C MET A 154 -0.75 3.68 -23.06
N ASN A 155 -0.33 4.61 -22.20
CA ASN A 155 -0.37 6.05 -22.46
C ASN A 155 0.97 6.64 -22.93
N GLY A 156 1.92 5.80 -23.38
CA GLY A 156 3.22 6.24 -23.91
C GLY A 156 4.21 6.71 -22.84
N ILE A 157 3.97 6.40 -21.57
CA ILE A 157 4.82 6.80 -20.46
C ILE A 157 5.72 5.64 -20.07
N THR A 158 7.02 5.82 -20.24
CA THR A 158 8.03 4.86 -19.77
C THR A 158 8.24 5.07 -18.25
N PRO A 159 8.17 4.00 -17.43
CA PRO A 159 8.45 4.13 -16.01
C PRO A 159 9.79 4.81 -15.75
N PRO A 160 9.90 5.77 -14.81
CA PRO A 160 11.12 6.55 -14.58
C PRO A 160 12.38 5.71 -14.38
N TRP A 161 12.27 4.61 -13.64
CA TRP A 161 13.40 3.69 -13.40
C TRP A 161 13.79 2.81 -14.60
N SER A 162 13.03 2.83 -15.69
CA SER A 162 13.31 2.10 -16.94
C SER A 162 13.89 3.00 -18.04
N GLN A 163 14.09 4.29 -17.77
CA GLN A 163 14.71 5.23 -18.70
C GLN A 163 16.23 5.05 -18.61
N GLN A 164 16.84 4.44 -19.63
CA GLN A 164 18.30 4.33 -19.80
C GLN A 164 18.78 5.26 -20.89
#